data_464c829c66c7457ae15cd351aa591573
#
_entry.id   464c829c66c7457ae15cd351aa591573
#
_cell.length_a   1.000
_cell.length_b   1.000
_cell.length_c   1.000
_cell.angle_alpha   90.00
_cell.angle_beta   90.00
_cell.angle_gamma   90.00
#
_symmetry.space_group_name_H-M   'P 1'
#
loop_
_entity.id
_entity.type
_entity.pdbx_description
1 polymer ?
#
loop_
_entity_poly.entity_id
_entity_poly.type
_entity_poly.pdbx_seq_one_letter_code
_entity_poly.pdbx_strand_id
1 'polypeptide(L)'
;MNILDEIVANTRSKLEDKKLKEPLDSLLSKIDMDNLEKSNFKRSLDGKSQSIIAEIKKASPSAGLISKDFDPVAKAEEYESFGASALSILTEEDYFQGNIQYLIDVKTVSNLPILRKDFIVDEYQIFESKLIGADCILLIASILNDDELKLFSELAEKLYLDFIIEVHDKDELLRVKNYSKAIIGVNNRNLKTFEVDIDNSIKLKKEFKESNIFVSESGIKTQKDIDKLKEHNINVFLIGESLMKGDFF
;
A
#
# COMPACT_ATOMS: atom_id res chain seq x y z
N MET A 1 16.78 15.72 8.91
CA MET A 1 15.85 15.17 7.91
C MET A 1 15.74 13.69 8.22
N ASN A 2 14.56 13.15 8.41
CA ASN A 2 14.39 11.71 8.59
C ASN A 2 14.31 11.04 7.21
N ILE A 3 14.36 9.70 7.16
CA ILE A 3 14.35 8.95 5.89
C ILE A 3 13.09 9.23 5.07
N LEU A 4 11.95 9.44 5.72
CA LEU A 4 10.68 9.71 5.05
C LEU A 4 10.71 11.07 4.33
N ASP A 5 11.23 12.10 4.99
CA ASP A 5 11.40 13.43 4.37
C ASP A 5 12.33 13.36 3.14
N GLU A 6 13.38 12.54 3.22
CA GLU A 6 14.34 12.33 2.13
C GLU A 6 13.65 11.64 0.93
N ILE A 7 12.90 10.56 1.19
CA ILE A 7 12.16 9.86 0.14
C ILE A 7 11.15 10.79 -0.53
N VAL A 8 10.37 11.55 0.25
CA VAL A 8 9.38 12.50 -0.26
C VAL A 8 10.03 13.57 -1.14
N ALA A 9 11.13 14.15 -0.69
CA ALA A 9 11.86 15.16 -1.47
C ALA A 9 12.38 14.59 -2.80
N ASN A 10 12.94 13.38 -2.76
CA ASN A 10 13.41 12.67 -3.96
C ASN A 10 12.25 12.36 -4.91
N THR A 11 11.12 11.85 -4.39
CA THR A 11 9.93 11.57 -5.20
C THR A 11 9.41 12.82 -5.90
N ARG A 12 9.28 13.95 -5.18
CA ARG A 12 8.86 15.23 -5.77
C ARG A 12 9.81 15.69 -6.88
N SER A 13 11.13 15.58 -6.68
CA SER A 13 12.13 15.95 -7.70
C SER A 13 12.01 15.09 -8.96
N LYS A 14 11.89 13.76 -8.81
CA LYS A 14 11.71 12.84 -9.95
C LYS A 14 10.40 13.09 -10.70
N LEU A 15 9.35 13.46 -10.00
CA LEU A 15 8.07 13.77 -10.62
C LEU A 15 8.14 14.98 -11.55
N GLU A 16 8.89 16.02 -11.20
CA GLU A 16 9.08 17.17 -12.09
C GLU A 16 9.72 16.75 -13.41
N ASP A 17 10.79 15.93 -13.36
CA ASP A 17 11.43 15.39 -14.55
C ASP A 17 10.49 14.47 -15.36
N LYS A 18 9.64 13.71 -14.69
CA LYS A 18 8.68 12.82 -15.32
C LYS A 18 7.58 13.59 -16.03
N LYS A 19 7.03 14.63 -15.38
CA LYS A 19 6.02 15.53 -15.96
C LYS A 19 6.54 16.29 -17.19
N LEU A 20 7.84 16.61 -17.21
CA LEU A 20 8.47 17.22 -18.40
C LEU A 20 8.53 16.25 -19.59
N LYS A 21 8.76 14.95 -19.33
CA LYS A 21 8.82 13.92 -20.38
C LYS A 21 7.42 13.50 -20.84
N GLU A 22 6.51 13.39 -19.92
CA GLU A 22 5.13 13.02 -20.15
C GLU A 22 4.19 13.92 -19.32
N PRO A 23 3.67 15.03 -19.90
CA PRO A 23 2.75 15.93 -19.22
C PRO A 23 1.46 15.24 -18.76
N LEU A 24 0.83 15.78 -17.71
CA LEU A 24 -0.42 15.25 -17.15
C LEU A 24 -1.52 15.07 -18.21
N ASP A 25 -1.68 16.02 -19.12
CA ASP A 25 -2.67 15.94 -20.21
C ASP A 25 -2.45 14.71 -21.12
N SER A 26 -1.18 14.31 -21.30
CA SER A 26 -0.85 13.07 -22.03
C SER A 26 -1.32 11.83 -21.27
N LEU A 27 -1.16 11.78 -19.94
CA LEU A 27 -1.71 10.70 -19.13
C LEU A 27 -3.23 10.66 -19.18
N LEU A 28 -3.86 11.80 -19.00
CA LEU A 28 -5.33 11.93 -19.02
C LEU A 28 -5.92 11.44 -20.34
N SER A 29 -5.27 11.75 -21.48
CA SER A 29 -5.72 11.29 -22.79
C SER A 29 -5.72 9.79 -23.00
N LYS A 30 -4.97 9.04 -22.18
CA LYS A 30 -4.88 7.58 -22.22
C LYS A 30 -5.92 6.88 -21.35
N ILE A 31 -6.60 7.62 -20.46
CA ILE A 31 -7.61 7.07 -19.56
C ILE A 31 -8.98 7.16 -20.21
N ASP A 32 -9.60 6.03 -20.48
CA ASP A 32 -11.00 5.99 -20.92
C ASP A 32 -11.92 6.20 -19.71
N MET A 33 -12.31 7.46 -19.49
CA MET A 33 -13.14 7.85 -18.34
C MET A 33 -14.56 7.27 -18.39
N ASP A 34 -15.05 6.89 -19.57
CA ASP A 34 -16.41 6.35 -19.75
C ASP A 34 -16.47 4.84 -19.44
N ASN A 35 -15.34 4.14 -19.52
CA ASN A 35 -15.23 2.69 -19.33
C ASN A 35 -14.28 2.29 -18.18
N LEU A 36 -14.23 3.07 -17.12
CA LEU A 36 -13.40 2.75 -15.97
C LEU A 36 -13.91 1.50 -15.24
N GLU A 37 -13.06 0.49 -15.10
CA GLU A 37 -13.35 -0.65 -14.24
C GLU A 37 -13.23 -0.29 -12.76
N LYS A 38 -14.19 -0.79 -11.97
CA LYS A 38 -14.16 -0.61 -10.52
C LYS A 38 -13.18 -1.57 -9.88
N SER A 39 -12.41 -1.05 -8.94
CA SER A 39 -11.57 -1.89 -8.09
C SER A 39 -12.41 -2.91 -7.30
N ASN A 40 -11.82 -4.07 -7.10
CA ASN A 40 -12.33 -5.10 -6.19
C ASN A 40 -11.41 -5.31 -4.98
N PHE A 41 -10.40 -4.44 -4.79
CA PHE A 41 -9.39 -4.59 -3.75
C PHE A 41 -10.02 -4.60 -2.35
N LYS A 42 -10.83 -3.60 -2.03
CA LYS A 42 -11.54 -3.53 -0.75
C LYS A 42 -12.45 -4.75 -0.54
N ARG A 43 -13.17 -5.17 -1.59
CA ARG A 43 -14.05 -6.33 -1.55
C ARG A 43 -13.31 -7.64 -1.32
N SER A 44 -12.10 -7.79 -1.85
CA SER A 44 -11.28 -8.99 -1.67
C SER A 44 -10.85 -9.21 -0.21
N LEU A 45 -10.82 -8.14 0.59
CA LEU A 45 -10.43 -8.15 1.99
C LEU A 45 -11.59 -8.31 2.96
N ASP A 46 -12.80 -7.93 2.54
CA ASP A 46 -13.96 -7.79 3.42
C ASP A 46 -14.61 -9.14 3.75
N GLY A 47 -15.22 -9.23 4.93
CA GLY A 47 -16.08 -10.35 5.36
C GLY A 47 -15.35 -11.67 5.61
N LYS A 48 -14.02 -11.72 5.52
CA LYS A 48 -13.21 -12.92 5.77
C LYS A 48 -12.75 -13.02 7.22
N SER A 49 -12.56 -14.23 7.70
CA SER A 49 -11.96 -14.49 9.02
C SER A 49 -10.47 -14.12 9.08
N GLN A 50 -9.83 -14.06 7.91
CA GLN A 50 -8.44 -13.65 7.73
C GLN A 50 -8.22 -13.25 6.27
N SER A 51 -7.58 -12.12 6.02
CA SER A 51 -7.16 -11.67 4.70
C SER A 51 -5.69 -11.25 4.73
N ILE A 52 -4.92 -11.69 3.74
CA ILE A 52 -3.50 -11.35 3.60
C ILE A 52 -3.34 -10.53 2.33
N ILE A 53 -2.76 -9.34 2.47
CA ILE A 53 -2.17 -8.55 1.39
C ILE A 53 -0.70 -8.94 1.35
N ALA A 54 -0.32 -9.75 0.36
CA ALA A 54 1.04 -10.26 0.23
C ALA A 54 1.92 -9.25 -0.51
N GLU A 55 2.97 -8.75 0.16
CA GLU A 55 3.82 -7.70 -0.40
C GLU A 55 5.04 -8.27 -1.11
N ILE A 56 5.20 -7.89 -2.38
CA ILE A 56 6.33 -8.19 -3.25
C ILE A 56 7.32 -7.03 -3.18
N LYS A 57 8.47 -7.27 -2.53
CA LYS A 57 9.46 -6.25 -2.20
C LYS A 57 10.88 -6.77 -2.32
N LYS A 58 11.69 -6.11 -3.16
CA LYS A 58 13.08 -6.48 -3.40
C LYS A 58 14.02 -6.04 -2.28
N ALA A 59 13.84 -4.83 -1.80
CA ALA A 59 14.68 -4.20 -0.79
C ALA A 59 13.88 -3.24 0.10
N SER A 60 14.45 -2.80 1.21
CA SER A 60 13.92 -1.70 2.03
C SER A 60 15.05 -1.00 2.80
N PRO A 61 14.87 0.28 3.22
CA PRO A 61 15.87 1.01 4.02
C PRO A 61 16.25 0.30 5.31
N SER A 62 15.32 -0.43 5.93
CA SER A 62 15.52 -1.11 7.22
C SER A 62 16.14 -2.50 7.11
N ALA A 63 15.90 -3.23 6.00
CA ALA A 63 16.34 -4.61 5.83
C ALA A 63 17.43 -4.76 4.75
N GLY A 64 17.72 -3.70 3.99
CA GLY A 64 18.61 -3.77 2.82
C GLY A 64 17.99 -4.64 1.72
N LEU A 65 18.84 -5.35 0.98
CA LEU A 65 18.41 -6.30 -0.05
C LEU A 65 17.77 -7.53 0.58
N ILE A 66 16.49 -7.80 0.28
CA ILE A 66 15.71 -8.92 0.83
C ILE A 66 15.81 -10.15 -0.08
N SER A 67 15.68 -9.94 -1.39
CA SER A 67 15.77 -11.02 -2.38
C SER A 67 16.83 -10.70 -3.44
N LYS A 68 17.81 -11.61 -3.60
CA LYS A 68 18.85 -11.50 -4.64
C LYS A 68 18.30 -11.89 -6.02
N ASP A 69 17.59 -13.01 -6.06
CA ASP A 69 16.95 -13.55 -7.26
C ASP A 69 15.49 -13.12 -7.27
N PHE A 70 15.28 -11.80 -7.44
CA PHE A 70 13.96 -11.19 -7.35
C PHE A 70 13.18 -11.35 -8.65
N ASP A 71 12.12 -12.15 -8.59
CA ASP A 71 11.16 -12.33 -9.67
C ASP A 71 9.75 -12.00 -9.15
N PRO A 72 9.18 -10.82 -9.50
CA PRO A 72 7.88 -10.39 -9.01
C PRO A 72 6.73 -11.24 -9.56
N VAL A 73 6.86 -11.79 -10.78
CA VAL A 73 5.86 -12.64 -11.42
C VAL A 73 5.78 -13.98 -10.71
N ALA A 74 6.90 -14.65 -10.54
CA ALA A 74 6.96 -15.92 -9.80
C ALA A 74 6.46 -15.76 -8.35
N LYS A 75 6.76 -14.64 -7.69
CA LYS A 75 6.24 -14.35 -6.35
C LYS A 75 4.74 -14.11 -6.33
N ALA A 76 4.19 -13.48 -7.34
CA ALA A 76 2.74 -13.27 -7.44
C ALA A 76 2.00 -14.62 -7.58
N GLU A 77 2.48 -15.51 -8.43
CA GLU A 77 1.93 -16.86 -8.61
C GLU A 77 2.01 -17.69 -7.32
N GLU A 78 3.15 -17.62 -6.62
CA GLU A 78 3.34 -18.27 -5.32
C GLU A 78 2.32 -17.76 -4.28
N TYR A 79 2.14 -16.44 -4.19
CA TYR A 79 1.22 -15.83 -3.22
C TYR A 79 -0.25 -16.07 -3.57
N GLU A 80 -0.61 -16.12 -4.84
CA GLU A 80 -1.95 -16.51 -5.28
C GLU A 80 -2.24 -17.97 -4.91
N SER A 81 -1.28 -18.87 -5.15
CA SER A 81 -1.38 -20.28 -4.76
C SER A 81 -1.44 -20.47 -3.24
N PHE A 82 -0.76 -19.64 -2.49
CA PHE A 82 -0.84 -19.59 -1.02
C PHE A 82 -2.21 -19.14 -0.51
N GLY A 83 -3.00 -18.46 -1.34
CA GLY A 83 -4.33 -17.96 -0.97
C GLY A 83 -4.32 -16.53 -0.44
N ALA A 84 -3.38 -15.70 -0.88
CA ALA A 84 -3.42 -14.27 -0.63
C ALA A 84 -4.74 -13.66 -1.12
N SER A 85 -5.23 -12.64 -0.45
CA SER A 85 -6.46 -11.94 -0.83
C SER A 85 -6.21 -10.80 -1.82
N ALA A 86 -5.01 -10.23 -1.77
CA ALA A 86 -4.53 -9.15 -2.62
C ALA A 86 -3.00 -9.15 -2.65
N LEU A 87 -2.42 -8.45 -3.60
CA LEU A 87 -0.99 -8.19 -3.70
C LEU A 87 -0.66 -6.74 -3.36
N SER A 88 0.53 -6.50 -2.83
CA SER A 88 1.13 -5.17 -2.67
C SER A 88 2.46 -5.16 -3.41
N ILE A 89 2.66 -4.22 -4.34
CA ILE A 89 3.86 -4.18 -5.17
C ILE A 89 4.58 -2.85 -4.98
N LEU A 90 5.83 -2.93 -4.52
CA LEU A 90 6.69 -1.76 -4.37
C LEU A 90 7.06 -1.20 -5.73
N THR A 91 6.74 0.08 -5.95
CA THR A 91 7.10 0.79 -7.19
C THR A 91 8.12 1.91 -6.96
N GLU A 92 8.44 2.23 -5.71
CA GLU A 92 9.50 3.19 -5.37
C GLU A 92 10.89 2.62 -5.71
N GLU A 93 11.67 3.35 -6.52
CA GLU A 93 12.86 2.82 -7.19
C GLU A 93 14.14 2.89 -6.34
N ASP A 94 14.37 4.00 -5.63
CA ASP A 94 15.68 4.30 -5.07
C ASP A 94 15.93 3.63 -3.72
N TYR A 95 14.92 3.63 -2.87
CA TYR A 95 15.01 3.12 -1.50
C TYR A 95 14.50 1.70 -1.34
N PHE A 96 13.56 1.28 -2.20
CA PHE A 96 12.97 -0.06 -2.16
C PHE A 96 13.35 -0.92 -3.36
N GLN A 97 14.08 -0.39 -4.34
CA GLN A 97 14.43 -1.05 -5.60
C GLN A 97 13.18 -1.60 -6.31
N GLY A 98 12.06 -0.88 -6.18
CA GLY A 98 10.81 -1.15 -6.84
C GLY A 98 10.84 -0.70 -8.31
N ASN A 99 9.78 -1.00 -9.04
CA ASN A 99 9.57 -0.49 -10.39
C ASN A 99 8.10 -0.62 -10.78
N ILE A 100 7.55 0.36 -11.50
CA ILE A 100 6.18 0.28 -12.04
C ILE A 100 6.01 -0.90 -12.98
N GLN A 101 7.08 -1.32 -13.68
CA GLN A 101 7.04 -2.46 -14.56
C GLN A 101 6.70 -3.76 -13.82
N TYR A 102 7.13 -3.92 -12.57
CA TYR A 102 6.78 -5.10 -11.76
C TYR A 102 5.26 -5.22 -11.57
N LEU A 103 4.58 -4.09 -11.35
CA LEU A 103 3.12 -4.09 -11.22
C LEU A 103 2.45 -4.46 -12.56
N ILE A 104 2.91 -3.87 -13.67
CA ILE A 104 2.41 -4.16 -15.01
C ILE A 104 2.58 -5.65 -15.33
N ASP A 105 3.77 -6.21 -15.09
CA ASP A 105 4.07 -7.62 -15.39
C ASP A 105 3.20 -8.55 -14.54
N VAL A 106 3.07 -8.29 -13.24
CA VAL A 106 2.22 -9.08 -12.33
C VAL A 106 0.76 -9.02 -12.74
N LYS A 107 0.26 -7.85 -13.18
CA LYS A 107 -1.14 -7.71 -13.64
C LYS A 107 -1.47 -8.60 -14.84
N THR A 108 -0.48 -9.03 -15.63
CA THR A 108 -0.70 -9.92 -16.78
C THR A 108 -0.88 -11.39 -16.38
N VAL A 109 -0.44 -11.79 -15.19
CA VAL A 109 -0.42 -13.20 -14.75
C VAL A 109 -1.32 -13.50 -13.55
N SER A 110 -1.65 -12.51 -12.72
CA SER A 110 -2.46 -12.69 -11.53
C SER A 110 -3.82 -12.00 -11.63
N ASN A 111 -4.86 -12.67 -11.12
CA ASN A 111 -6.20 -12.11 -10.97
C ASN A 111 -6.42 -11.40 -9.63
N LEU A 112 -5.45 -11.46 -8.73
CA LEU A 112 -5.54 -10.77 -7.45
C LEU A 112 -5.51 -9.25 -7.65
N PRO A 113 -6.30 -8.49 -6.89
CA PRO A 113 -6.22 -7.04 -6.93
C PRO A 113 -4.90 -6.56 -6.33
N ILE A 114 -4.35 -5.48 -6.91
CA ILE A 114 -3.01 -4.99 -6.64
C ILE A 114 -3.03 -3.61 -6.00
N LEU A 115 -2.37 -3.49 -4.85
CA LEU A 115 -1.98 -2.23 -4.24
C LEU A 115 -0.67 -1.74 -4.85
N ARG A 116 -0.65 -0.55 -5.45
CA ARG A 116 0.59 0.18 -5.71
C ARG A 116 1.14 0.72 -4.41
N LYS A 117 2.23 0.15 -3.92
CA LYS A 117 2.93 0.59 -2.70
C LYS A 117 4.03 1.58 -3.09
N ASP A 118 3.74 2.86 -2.92
CA ASP A 118 4.59 3.99 -3.32
C ASP A 118 4.33 5.19 -2.42
N PHE A 119 5.16 6.23 -2.52
CA PHE A 119 4.96 7.51 -1.83
C PHE A 119 4.22 8.46 -2.77
N ILE A 120 2.89 8.47 -2.68
CA ILE A 120 2.05 9.34 -3.50
C ILE A 120 2.02 10.74 -2.88
N VAL A 121 2.55 11.71 -3.63
CA VAL A 121 2.69 13.11 -3.23
C VAL A 121 2.14 14.10 -4.26
N ASP A 122 1.55 13.57 -5.35
CA ASP A 122 1.03 14.36 -6.45
C ASP A 122 -0.07 13.58 -7.20
N GLU A 123 -1.08 14.29 -7.72
CA GLU A 123 -2.18 13.69 -8.48
C GLU A 123 -1.73 12.93 -9.73
N TYR A 124 -0.61 13.32 -10.32
CA TYR A 124 0.01 12.64 -11.45
C TYR A 124 0.19 11.13 -11.17
N GLN A 125 0.68 10.79 -9.98
CA GLN A 125 0.90 9.40 -9.59
C GLN A 125 -0.41 8.62 -9.45
N ILE A 126 -1.52 9.27 -9.15
CA ILE A 126 -2.84 8.63 -9.03
C ILE A 126 -3.37 8.26 -10.42
N PHE A 127 -3.28 9.17 -11.40
CA PHE A 127 -3.60 8.87 -12.78
C PHE A 127 -2.69 7.78 -13.36
N GLU A 128 -1.39 7.89 -13.10
CA GLU A 128 -0.43 6.85 -13.49
C GLU A 128 -0.78 5.49 -12.88
N SER A 129 -1.17 5.44 -11.60
CA SER A 129 -1.58 4.20 -10.94
C SER A 129 -2.73 3.51 -11.66
N LYS A 130 -3.71 4.30 -12.11
CA LYS A 130 -4.82 3.77 -12.91
C LYS A 130 -4.35 3.19 -14.24
N LEU A 131 -3.46 3.89 -14.93
CA LEU A 131 -2.94 3.47 -16.25
C LEU A 131 -2.10 2.19 -16.18
N ILE A 132 -1.31 2.02 -15.13
CA ILE A 132 -0.48 0.81 -14.95
C ILE A 132 -1.26 -0.39 -14.40
N GLY A 133 -2.57 -0.23 -14.14
CA GLY A 133 -3.45 -1.32 -13.72
C GLY A 133 -3.51 -1.57 -12.21
N ALA A 134 -3.11 -0.60 -11.37
CA ALA A 134 -3.34 -0.70 -9.94
C ALA A 134 -4.85 -0.71 -9.62
N ASP A 135 -5.23 -1.48 -8.62
CA ASP A 135 -6.59 -1.53 -8.08
C ASP A 135 -6.72 -0.65 -6.84
N CYS A 136 -5.61 -0.47 -6.12
CA CYS A 136 -5.55 0.30 -4.88
C CYS A 136 -4.27 1.14 -4.84
N ILE A 137 -4.35 2.29 -4.16
CA ILE A 137 -3.19 3.16 -3.91
C ILE A 137 -2.96 3.36 -2.41
N LEU A 138 -1.74 3.80 -2.07
CA LEU A 138 -1.36 4.14 -0.71
C LEU A 138 -1.31 5.66 -0.54
N LEU A 139 -2.05 6.17 0.44
CA LEU A 139 -1.99 7.55 0.90
C LEU A 139 -1.43 7.55 2.33
N ILE A 140 -0.30 8.20 2.57
CA ILE A 140 0.38 8.18 3.87
C ILE A 140 0.05 9.46 4.62
N ALA A 141 -0.65 9.35 5.75
CA ALA A 141 -1.15 10.51 6.52
C ALA A 141 -0.02 11.43 7.00
N SER A 142 1.16 10.89 7.34
CA SER A 142 2.29 11.68 7.83
C SER A 142 2.98 12.54 6.77
N ILE A 143 2.80 12.25 5.46
CA ILE A 143 3.44 13.02 4.37
C ILE A 143 2.47 13.93 3.62
N LEU A 144 1.17 13.77 3.84
CA LEU A 144 0.11 14.54 3.18
C LEU A 144 -0.58 15.47 4.18
N ASN A 145 -0.81 16.71 3.80
CA ASN A 145 -1.69 17.60 4.55
C ASN A 145 -3.17 17.26 4.31
N ASP A 146 -4.08 17.92 5.02
CA ASP A 146 -5.52 17.59 4.96
C ASP A 146 -6.14 17.89 3.59
N ASP A 147 -5.68 18.92 2.91
CA ASP A 147 -6.15 19.27 1.56
C ASP A 147 -5.67 18.25 0.52
N GLU A 148 -4.40 17.82 0.61
CA GLU A 148 -3.84 16.76 -0.23
C GLU A 148 -4.54 15.42 0.01
N LEU A 149 -4.73 15.02 1.27
CA LEU A 149 -5.45 13.78 1.61
C LEU A 149 -6.87 13.79 1.03
N LYS A 150 -7.58 14.91 1.16
CA LYS A 150 -8.92 15.07 0.62
C LYS A 150 -8.92 14.98 -0.91
N LEU A 151 -8.08 15.78 -1.55
CA LEU A 151 -7.99 15.82 -3.03
C LEU A 151 -7.65 14.42 -3.58
N PHE A 152 -6.66 13.76 -3.01
CA PHE A 152 -6.19 12.46 -3.52
C PHE A 152 -7.20 11.33 -3.27
N SER A 153 -7.91 11.38 -2.14
CA SER A 153 -9.00 10.43 -1.85
C SER A 153 -10.16 10.60 -2.84
N GLU A 154 -10.59 11.84 -3.08
CA GLU A 154 -11.66 12.16 -4.03
C GLU A 154 -11.25 11.76 -5.47
N LEU A 155 -9.99 11.97 -5.84
CA LEU A 155 -9.48 11.58 -7.15
C LEU A 155 -9.42 10.05 -7.31
N ALA A 156 -8.96 9.32 -6.28
CA ALA A 156 -8.96 7.86 -6.27
C ALA A 156 -10.39 7.32 -6.47
N GLU A 157 -11.38 7.86 -5.73
CA GLU A 157 -12.78 7.49 -5.89
C GLU A 157 -13.30 7.75 -7.31
N LYS A 158 -12.97 8.90 -7.89
CA LYS A 158 -13.36 9.27 -9.26
C LYS A 158 -12.79 8.32 -10.31
N LEU A 159 -11.59 7.79 -10.07
CA LEU A 159 -10.94 6.81 -10.94
C LEU A 159 -11.30 5.36 -10.60
N TYR A 160 -12.24 5.13 -9.69
CA TYR A 160 -12.60 3.79 -9.19
C TYR A 160 -11.41 2.99 -8.66
N LEU A 161 -10.42 3.67 -8.06
CA LEU A 161 -9.37 3.06 -7.27
C LEU A 161 -9.82 2.94 -5.81
N ASP A 162 -9.56 1.81 -5.17
CA ASP A 162 -9.58 1.75 -3.72
C ASP A 162 -8.34 2.46 -3.16
N PHE A 163 -8.35 2.85 -1.90
CA PHE A 163 -7.17 3.47 -1.28
C PHE A 163 -7.04 3.07 0.19
N ILE A 164 -5.79 2.84 0.57
CA ILE A 164 -5.39 2.69 1.97
C ILE A 164 -4.87 4.04 2.44
N ILE A 165 -5.36 4.50 3.61
CA ILE A 165 -4.71 5.59 4.32
C ILE A 165 -3.87 4.98 5.42
N GLU A 166 -2.54 5.09 5.29
CA GLU A 166 -1.57 4.59 6.26
C GLU A 166 -1.41 5.60 7.39
N VAL A 167 -1.49 5.12 8.63
CA VAL A 167 -1.32 5.90 9.86
C VAL A 167 -0.34 5.21 10.81
N HIS A 168 0.36 6.00 11.63
CA HIS A 168 1.38 5.50 12.57
C HIS A 168 0.98 5.72 14.03
N ASP A 169 0.13 6.71 14.30
CA ASP A 169 -0.24 7.09 15.64
C ASP A 169 -1.72 7.52 15.77
N LYS A 170 -2.11 7.90 16.98
CA LYS A 170 -3.47 8.30 17.29
C LYS A 170 -3.88 9.62 16.63
N ASP A 171 -2.98 10.56 16.51
CA ASP A 171 -3.29 11.88 15.94
C ASP A 171 -3.56 11.74 14.43
N GLU A 172 -2.74 10.96 13.73
CA GLU A 172 -2.98 10.62 12.32
C GLU A 172 -4.29 9.84 12.15
N LEU A 173 -4.57 8.87 13.04
CA LEU A 173 -5.82 8.11 13.00
C LEU A 173 -7.06 9.01 13.17
N LEU A 174 -7.00 9.99 14.07
CA LEU A 174 -8.10 10.93 14.29
C LEU A 174 -8.33 11.86 13.09
N ARG A 175 -7.27 12.23 12.37
CA ARG A 175 -7.37 13.02 11.13
C ARG A 175 -8.16 12.27 10.05
N VAL A 176 -8.02 10.96 9.98
CA VAL A 176 -8.57 10.14 8.88
C VAL A 176 -9.88 9.44 9.20
N LYS A 177 -10.43 9.58 10.40
CA LYS A 177 -11.65 8.87 10.84
C LYS A 177 -12.89 9.13 9.98
N ASN A 178 -12.95 10.28 9.30
CA ASN A 178 -14.11 10.66 8.47
C ASN A 178 -14.04 10.13 7.02
N TYR A 179 -12.95 9.48 6.63
CA TYR A 179 -12.79 8.89 5.31
C TYR A 179 -13.46 7.51 5.24
N SER A 180 -14.78 7.45 5.22
CA SER A 180 -15.57 6.21 5.34
C SER A 180 -15.31 5.18 4.24
N LYS A 181 -14.81 5.59 3.08
CA LYS A 181 -14.46 4.70 1.97
C LYS A 181 -13.04 4.16 2.08
N ALA A 182 -12.16 4.80 2.84
CA ALA A 182 -10.78 4.37 3.02
C ALA A 182 -10.68 2.99 3.67
N ILE A 183 -9.64 2.27 3.34
CA ILE A 183 -9.09 1.19 4.16
C ILE A 183 -8.07 1.86 5.08
N ILE A 184 -8.10 1.58 6.38
CA ILE A 184 -7.15 2.15 7.34
C ILE A 184 -6.00 1.18 7.55
N GLY A 185 -4.81 1.55 7.12
CA GLY A 185 -3.59 0.81 7.35
C GLY A 185 -2.84 1.35 8.56
N VAL A 186 -2.54 0.50 9.55
CA VAL A 186 -1.69 0.88 10.68
C VAL A 186 -0.31 0.28 10.49
N ASN A 187 0.66 1.16 10.27
CA ASN A 187 2.05 0.75 10.17
C ASN A 187 2.68 0.65 11.57
N ASN A 188 2.99 -0.58 11.95
CA ASN A 188 3.63 -0.89 13.24
C ASN A 188 5.11 -0.50 13.29
N ARG A 189 5.70 -0.07 12.18
CA ARG A 189 7.08 0.39 12.13
C ARG A 189 7.15 1.88 12.39
N ASN A 190 7.90 2.27 13.41
CA ASN A 190 8.27 3.66 13.62
C ASN A 190 9.27 4.08 12.52
N LEU A 191 8.89 5.03 11.66
CA LEU A 191 9.71 5.44 10.52
C LEU A 191 10.94 6.28 10.91
N LYS A 192 11.06 6.68 12.19
CA LYS A 192 12.23 7.41 12.72
C LYS A 192 13.26 6.48 13.35
N THR A 193 12.81 5.42 14.06
CA THR A 193 13.69 4.51 14.81
C THR A 193 13.81 3.14 14.15
N PHE A 194 12.94 2.81 13.18
CA PHE A 194 12.74 1.51 12.56
C PHE A 194 12.29 0.39 13.52
N GLU A 195 12.03 0.72 14.78
CA GLU A 195 11.45 -0.21 15.74
C GLU A 195 10.05 -0.65 15.29
N VAL A 196 9.72 -1.89 15.55
CA VAL A 196 8.44 -2.51 15.16
C VAL A 196 7.73 -3.03 16.40
N ASP A 197 6.49 -2.57 16.61
CA ASP A 197 5.63 -3.00 17.71
C ASP A 197 4.22 -3.30 17.20
N ILE A 198 3.84 -4.58 17.05
CA ILE A 198 2.51 -4.99 16.58
C ILE A 198 1.39 -4.57 17.54
N ASP A 199 1.71 -4.27 18.80
CA ASP A 199 0.75 -3.74 19.78
C ASP A 199 0.27 -2.34 19.42
N ASN A 200 0.97 -1.62 18.51
CA ASN A 200 0.51 -0.36 17.98
C ASN A 200 -0.84 -0.51 17.26
N SER A 201 -0.98 -1.50 16.37
CA SER A 201 -2.26 -1.80 15.73
C SER A 201 -3.36 -2.09 16.74
N ILE A 202 -3.06 -2.83 17.81
CA ILE A 202 -4.03 -3.16 18.87
C ILE A 202 -4.47 -1.91 19.62
N LYS A 203 -3.52 -1.03 19.97
CA LYS A 203 -3.78 0.25 20.66
C LYS A 203 -4.69 1.14 19.81
N LEU A 204 -4.35 1.31 18.54
CA LEU A 204 -5.12 2.17 17.64
C LEU A 204 -6.50 1.58 17.31
N LYS A 205 -6.61 0.26 17.14
CA LYS A 205 -7.91 -0.40 16.93
C LYS A 205 -8.90 -0.19 18.08
N LYS A 206 -8.43 -0.11 19.32
CA LYS A 206 -9.28 0.18 20.50
C LYS A 206 -9.88 1.58 20.45
N GLU A 207 -9.16 2.54 19.86
CA GLU A 207 -9.59 3.94 19.71
C GLU A 207 -10.48 4.13 18.46
N PHE A 208 -10.34 3.28 17.45
CA PHE A 208 -11.05 3.40 16.19
C PHE A 208 -12.36 2.61 16.21
N LYS A 209 -13.48 3.32 16.14
CA LYS A 209 -14.83 2.75 16.23
C LYS A 209 -15.57 2.72 14.91
N GLU A 210 -14.97 3.25 13.85
CA GLU A 210 -15.55 3.30 12.52
C GLU A 210 -15.57 1.90 11.85
N SER A 211 -16.42 1.75 10.85
CA SER A 211 -16.65 0.48 10.16
C SER A 211 -15.64 0.16 9.04
N ASN A 212 -14.60 0.99 8.90
CA ASN A 212 -13.58 0.76 7.88
C ASN A 212 -12.86 -0.58 8.06
N ILE A 213 -12.42 -1.19 6.96
CA ILE A 213 -11.45 -2.26 7.02
C ILE A 213 -10.18 -1.72 7.66
N PHE A 214 -9.64 -2.48 8.61
CA PHE A 214 -8.46 -2.10 9.38
C PHE A 214 -7.34 -3.11 9.11
N VAL A 215 -6.24 -2.64 8.54
CA VAL A 215 -5.09 -3.44 8.14
C VAL A 215 -3.95 -3.21 9.14
N SER A 216 -3.35 -4.29 9.64
CA SER A 216 -2.10 -4.22 10.38
C SER A 216 -0.93 -4.45 9.43
N GLU A 217 0.02 -3.52 9.40
CA GLU A 217 1.17 -3.54 8.51
C GLU A 217 2.48 -3.57 9.32
N SER A 218 3.47 -4.24 8.79
CA SER A 218 4.81 -4.42 9.40
C SER A 218 4.83 -5.28 10.67
N GLY A 219 5.88 -6.08 10.79
CA GLY A 219 6.21 -6.81 12.02
C GLY A 219 5.49 -8.14 12.23
N ILE A 220 4.61 -8.54 11.33
CA ILE A 220 3.92 -9.83 11.39
C ILE A 220 4.86 -10.90 10.81
N LYS A 221 5.29 -11.83 11.66
CA LYS A 221 6.30 -12.85 11.32
C LYS A 221 5.78 -14.27 11.45
N THR A 222 4.77 -14.50 12.27
CA THR A 222 4.28 -15.82 12.62
C THR A 222 2.76 -15.87 12.70
N GLN A 223 2.20 -17.07 12.65
CA GLN A 223 0.77 -17.27 12.90
C GLN A 223 0.34 -16.76 14.28
N LYS A 224 1.23 -16.83 15.30
CA LYS A 224 0.94 -16.30 16.64
C LYS A 224 0.71 -14.78 16.63
N ASP A 225 1.44 -14.04 15.78
CA ASP A 225 1.22 -12.61 15.64
C ASP A 225 -0.17 -12.32 15.04
N ILE A 226 -0.57 -13.10 14.03
CA ILE A 226 -1.91 -13.03 13.45
C ILE A 226 -2.97 -13.36 14.49
N ASP A 227 -2.83 -14.46 15.24
CA ASP A 227 -3.80 -14.87 16.24
C ASP A 227 -3.97 -13.79 17.32
N LYS A 228 -2.88 -13.19 17.78
CA LYS A 228 -2.88 -12.06 18.72
C LYS A 228 -3.66 -10.86 18.16
N LEU A 229 -3.45 -10.50 16.90
CA LEU A 229 -4.17 -9.39 16.26
C LEU A 229 -5.65 -9.70 16.08
N LYS A 230 -6.00 -10.95 15.73
CA LYS A 230 -7.39 -11.41 15.58
C LYS A 230 -8.18 -11.37 16.88
N GLU A 231 -7.55 -11.65 18.03
CA GLU A 231 -8.19 -11.48 19.36
C GLU A 231 -8.68 -10.04 19.59
N HIS A 232 -8.15 -9.08 18.83
CA HIS A 232 -8.53 -7.67 18.89
C HIS A 232 -9.33 -7.20 17.65
N ASN A 233 -9.97 -8.14 16.93
CA ASN A 233 -10.78 -7.86 15.73
C ASN A 233 -10.01 -7.18 14.60
N ILE A 234 -8.74 -7.50 14.43
CA ILE A 234 -7.92 -7.14 13.29
C ILE A 234 -7.74 -8.41 12.45
N ASN A 235 -8.37 -8.44 11.26
CA ASN A 235 -8.43 -9.63 10.42
C ASN A 235 -7.76 -9.46 9.07
N VAL A 236 -7.19 -8.28 8.78
CA VAL A 236 -6.50 -7.98 7.53
C VAL A 236 -5.06 -7.59 7.83
N PHE A 237 -4.13 -8.21 7.11
CA PHE A 237 -2.69 -8.13 7.37
C PHE A 237 -1.93 -7.84 6.09
N LEU A 238 -1.03 -6.84 6.11
CA LEU A 238 -0.07 -6.64 5.05
C LEU A 238 1.28 -7.23 5.50
N ILE A 239 1.73 -8.26 4.78
CA ILE A 239 2.91 -9.05 5.14
C ILE A 239 3.87 -9.06 3.96
N GLY A 240 5.10 -8.61 4.17
CA GLY A 240 6.13 -8.56 3.13
C GLY A 240 7.38 -9.34 3.52
N GLU A 241 8.16 -8.83 4.47
CA GLU A 241 9.50 -9.35 4.74
C GLU A 241 9.54 -10.85 5.07
N SER A 242 8.64 -11.33 5.92
CA SER A 242 8.57 -12.73 6.31
C SER A 242 8.11 -13.66 5.16
N LEU A 243 7.18 -13.18 4.31
CA LEU A 243 6.78 -13.91 3.10
C LEU A 243 7.92 -13.95 2.08
N MET A 244 8.59 -12.83 1.83
CA MET A 244 9.72 -12.76 0.87
C MET A 244 10.88 -13.65 1.27
N LYS A 245 11.12 -13.83 2.58
CA LYS A 245 12.18 -14.72 3.13
C LYS A 245 11.77 -16.18 3.20
N GLY A 246 10.49 -16.51 3.00
CA GLY A 246 9.95 -17.86 3.20
C GLY A 246 9.84 -18.30 4.66
N ASP A 247 9.90 -17.34 5.60
CA ASP A 247 9.89 -17.61 7.05
C ASP A 247 8.45 -17.73 7.61
N PHE A 248 7.44 -17.44 6.79
CA PHE A 248 6.03 -17.36 7.24
C PHE A 248 5.25 -18.66 7.07
N PHE A 249 5.76 -19.62 6.29
CA PHE A 249 5.08 -20.87 5.95
C PHE A 249 5.47 -22.00 6.89
#